data_6aa11cdd359f42dde547283bdc2ae9ce
#
_entry.id   6aa11cdd359f42dde547283bdc2ae9ce
#
_cell.length_a   1.000
_cell.length_b   1.000
_cell.length_c   1.000
_cell.angle_alpha   90.00
_cell.angle_beta   90.00
_cell.angle_gamma   90.00
#
_symmetry.space_group_name_H-M   'P 1'
#
loop_
_entity.id
_entity.type
_entity.pdbx_description
1 polymer ?
#
loop_
_entity_poly.entity_id
_entity_poly.type
_entity_poly.pdbx_seq_one_letter_code
_entity_poly.pdbx_strand_id
1 'polypeptide(L)'
;MDMSNEDYHAHKAISSSAVKMVHLKSLLHWKKNVYKENTAFDLGTAVHAHLLEPENKLVVCGPDNRRGNAWTKAKEKADEEGKTLLVRQDFETSIAMVESVMQNELAVDILQDPCGIAEMSVFNKDPNTGLQLKARPDLFIAERGIVLDVKTTRDASPKAGGFERQFFSLGYHIQAAFYKYVLELEGYLVEDFAFLAVEKEAPYAVQMHYLHHEVIEFGMLQVRDTLEQIKDVEGKDINFTGWPSRNLILLPKWMKATERMDEMSDYTITNVEALWPRINKPYKFDNTERRSVPCDPFDDGAEYTMQFRMSSAQAKELFKQMVTSYREAKEDSWPNTFSMPFKKDEEDGTFLGKVKLKAAYGKEQTRLPAQYDSQGNKLPSDFRLTTGSTVNIAVAFAPYHMRDAGVSLRLRSVQVINYEPEKEAASPFGVVADGYVHTTDAERDGFTIDKAQTSEPAKITPLKVTKPKAKAKKESDGMDDILENWE
;
A
#
# COMPACT_ATOMS: atom_id res chain seq x y z
N MET A 1 24.26 29.58 3.52
CA MET A 1 25.41 29.94 4.34
C MET A 1 26.39 28.79 4.36
N ASP A 2 27.67 29.07 4.15
CA ASP A 2 28.71 28.07 4.31
C ASP A 2 28.93 27.86 5.82
N MET A 3 28.55 26.73 6.35
CA MET A 3 28.56 26.39 7.78
C MET A 3 29.14 25.00 7.96
N SER A 4 30.06 24.82 8.92
CA SER A 4 30.60 23.50 9.20
C SER A 4 29.50 22.50 9.59
N ASN A 5 29.76 21.22 9.39
CA ASN A 5 28.81 20.16 9.76
C ASN A 5 28.57 20.15 11.28
N GLU A 6 29.63 20.40 12.08
CA GLU A 6 29.56 20.49 13.54
C GLU A 6 28.66 21.65 13.98
N ASP A 7 28.86 22.86 13.43
CA ASP A 7 28.05 24.04 13.75
C ASP A 7 26.58 23.85 13.34
N TYR A 8 26.35 23.25 12.17
CA TYR A 8 24.98 22.93 11.73
C TYR A 8 24.28 21.99 12.70
N HIS A 9 24.95 20.92 13.14
CA HIS A 9 24.35 19.99 14.09
C HIS A 9 24.13 20.59 15.47
N ALA A 10 25.06 21.43 15.96
CA ALA A 10 24.94 22.13 17.22
C ALA A 10 23.84 23.20 17.25
N HIS A 11 23.41 23.70 16.09
CA HIS A 11 22.39 24.73 16.00
C HIS A 11 21.02 24.26 16.49
N LYS A 12 20.31 25.07 17.29
CA LYS A 12 19.08 24.73 18.00
C LYS A 12 17.83 24.65 17.12
N ALA A 13 17.87 25.12 15.88
CA ALA A 13 16.74 25.07 14.97
C ALA A 13 16.25 23.62 14.75
N ILE A 14 14.96 23.47 14.52
CA ILE A 14 14.33 22.18 14.26
C ILE A 14 14.77 21.65 12.90
N SER A 15 15.27 20.43 12.88
CA SER A 15 15.69 19.71 11.66
C SER A 15 14.68 18.65 11.25
N SER A 16 14.79 18.13 10.03
CA SER A 16 14.00 16.96 9.58
C SER A 16 14.15 15.75 10.51
N SER A 17 15.35 15.55 11.09
CA SER A 17 15.60 14.46 12.05
C SER A 17 14.82 14.65 13.34
N ALA A 18 14.66 15.89 13.82
CA ALA A 18 13.83 16.20 14.98
C ALA A 18 12.35 15.90 14.68
N VAL A 19 11.84 16.34 13.54
CA VAL A 19 10.47 16.07 13.09
C VAL A 19 10.24 14.58 12.96
N LYS A 20 11.11 13.85 12.28
CA LYS A 20 11.04 12.38 12.18
C LYS A 20 11.04 11.70 13.55
N MET A 21 11.89 12.15 14.47
CA MET A 21 11.96 11.59 15.83
C MET A 21 10.65 11.74 16.59
N VAL A 22 10.04 12.92 16.53
CA VAL A 22 8.74 13.16 17.19
C VAL A 22 7.65 12.33 16.54
N HIS A 23 7.55 12.35 15.22
CA HIS A 23 6.48 11.66 14.48
C HIS A 23 6.58 10.13 14.60
N LEU A 24 7.76 9.56 14.39
CA LEU A 24 7.96 8.10 14.39
C LEU A 24 8.13 7.52 15.79
N LYS A 25 8.48 8.32 16.77
CA LYS A 25 8.67 7.88 18.16
C LYS A 25 7.84 8.71 19.13
N SER A 26 8.36 9.82 19.66
CA SER A 26 7.59 10.73 20.53
C SER A 26 8.39 12.01 20.86
N LEU A 27 7.68 13.01 21.38
CA LEU A 27 8.28 14.23 21.96
C LEU A 27 9.34 13.93 23.05
N LEU A 28 9.09 12.89 23.88
CA LEU A 28 10.05 12.50 24.92
C LEU A 28 11.35 11.98 24.33
N HIS A 29 11.28 11.15 23.28
CA HIS A 29 12.47 10.67 22.59
C HIS A 29 13.28 11.80 21.98
N TRP A 30 12.62 12.79 21.37
CA TRP A 30 13.27 13.97 20.85
C TRP A 30 13.95 14.81 21.94
N LYS A 31 13.26 15.13 23.03
CA LYS A 31 13.82 15.93 24.15
C LYS A 31 14.97 15.24 24.89
N LYS A 32 14.91 13.91 25.00
CA LYS A 32 15.94 13.10 25.71
C LYS A 32 16.87 12.35 24.76
N ASN A 33 16.85 12.70 23.47
CA ASN A 33 17.71 12.04 22.50
C ASN A 33 19.18 12.28 22.85
N VAL A 34 19.86 11.20 23.22
CA VAL A 34 21.31 11.18 23.40
C VAL A 34 21.87 10.57 22.11
N TYR A 35 22.64 11.37 21.38
CA TYR A 35 23.33 10.88 20.18
C TYR A 35 24.23 9.69 20.57
N LYS A 36 24.08 8.58 19.88
CA LYS A 36 24.97 7.43 19.99
C LYS A 36 25.68 7.26 18.65
N GLU A 37 26.99 7.32 18.69
CA GLU A 37 27.79 6.94 17.53
C GLU A 37 27.46 5.48 17.13
N ASN A 38 27.24 5.30 15.85
CA ASN A 38 26.96 4.01 15.27
C ASN A 38 27.87 3.82 14.05
N THR A 39 28.70 2.79 14.11
CA THR A 39 29.65 2.45 13.04
C THR A 39 28.99 2.17 11.68
N ALA A 40 27.69 1.88 11.67
CA ALA A 40 26.93 1.73 10.43
C ALA A 40 26.72 3.07 9.68
N PHE A 41 26.89 4.20 10.38
CA PHE A 41 26.87 5.52 9.76
C PHE A 41 28.19 5.85 9.03
N ASP A 42 29.32 5.31 9.47
CA ASP A 42 30.63 5.59 8.88
C ASP A 42 30.68 5.28 7.38
N LEU A 43 30.11 4.14 6.96
CA LEU A 43 30.04 3.77 5.54
C LEU A 43 29.13 4.70 4.74
N GLY A 44 27.96 5.05 5.30
CA GLY A 44 27.05 6.04 4.69
C GLY A 44 27.71 7.39 4.53
N THR A 45 28.32 7.91 5.60
CA THR A 45 29.07 9.19 5.61
C THR A 45 30.19 9.17 4.57
N ALA A 46 30.92 8.06 4.44
CA ALA A 46 31.98 7.94 3.46
C ALA A 46 31.47 8.02 2.02
N VAL A 47 30.35 7.33 1.71
CA VAL A 47 29.74 7.39 0.37
C VAL A 47 29.28 8.82 0.07
N HIS A 48 28.63 9.51 1.02
CA HIS A 48 28.24 10.92 0.86
C HIS A 48 29.46 11.80 0.57
N ALA A 49 30.51 11.70 1.38
CA ALA A 49 31.72 12.51 1.22
C ALA A 49 32.41 12.26 -0.14
N HIS A 50 32.48 11.02 -0.58
CA HIS A 50 33.07 10.69 -1.88
C HIS A 50 32.23 11.18 -3.07
N LEU A 51 30.89 11.20 -2.96
CA LEU A 51 30.01 11.64 -4.04
C LEU A 51 29.85 13.17 -4.10
N LEU A 52 29.75 13.82 -2.95
CA LEU A 52 29.33 15.22 -2.85
C LEU A 52 30.51 16.18 -2.65
N GLU A 53 31.58 15.72 -2.00
CA GLU A 53 32.76 16.54 -1.65
C GLU A 53 34.09 15.82 -1.95
N PRO A 54 34.28 15.26 -3.17
CA PRO A 54 35.45 14.44 -3.51
C PRO A 54 36.77 15.15 -3.32
N GLU A 55 36.80 16.47 -3.53
CA GLU A 55 38.02 17.29 -3.41
C GLU A 55 38.49 17.42 -1.95
N ASN A 56 37.60 17.31 -0.98
CA ASN A 56 37.91 17.54 0.43
C ASN A 56 38.60 16.36 1.10
N LYS A 57 38.66 15.19 0.46
CA LYS A 57 39.31 13.97 0.97
C LYS A 57 38.98 13.65 2.42
N LEU A 58 37.71 13.75 2.76
CA LEU A 58 37.18 13.61 4.13
C LEU A 58 37.23 12.17 4.67
N VAL A 59 37.56 11.17 3.84
CA VAL A 59 37.60 9.77 4.22
C VAL A 59 39.00 9.21 4.10
N VAL A 60 39.44 8.47 5.13
CA VAL A 60 40.77 7.88 5.22
C VAL A 60 40.70 6.35 5.36
N CYS A 61 41.49 5.65 4.55
CA CYS A 61 41.66 4.21 4.66
C CYS A 61 42.54 3.87 5.89
N GLY A 62 42.00 3.14 6.82
CA GLY A 62 42.65 2.66 8.02
C GLY A 62 43.18 1.23 7.94
N PRO A 63 43.57 0.67 9.09
CA PRO A 63 43.93 -0.74 9.23
C PRO A 63 42.78 -1.70 8.94
N ASP A 64 43.08 -2.99 8.75
CA ASP A 64 42.11 -4.03 8.44
C ASP A 64 41.08 -4.30 9.56
N ASN A 65 41.36 -3.87 10.78
CA ASN A 65 40.44 -4.03 11.88
C ASN A 65 40.50 -2.85 12.86
N ARG A 66 39.44 -2.67 13.66
CA ARG A 66 39.29 -1.59 14.65
C ARG A 66 39.99 -1.89 16.00
N ARG A 67 41.03 -2.71 16.03
CA ARG A 67 41.71 -3.14 17.25
C ARG A 67 43.20 -2.79 17.21
N GLY A 68 43.78 -2.54 18.43
CA GLY A 68 45.20 -2.35 18.64
C GLY A 68 45.69 -0.94 18.33
N ASN A 69 46.99 -0.72 18.63
CA ASN A 69 47.62 0.60 18.57
C ASN A 69 47.62 1.25 17.17
N ALA A 70 47.61 0.42 16.11
CA ALA A 70 47.58 0.94 14.75
C ALA A 70 46.26 1.66 14.47
N TRP A 71 45.11 1.08 14.88
CA TRP A 71 43.80 1.73 14.76
C TRP A 71 43.70 2.96 15.62
N THR A 72 44.12 2.90 16.92
CA THR A 72 44.02 4.02 17.85
C THR A 72 44.77 5.24 17.32
N LYS A 73 46.02 5.06 16.88
CA LYS A 73 46.82 6.17 16.32
C LYS A 73 46.21 6.74 15.02
N ALA A 74 45.69 5.85 14.14
CA ALA A 74 45.07 6.31 12.92
C ALA A 74 43.78 7.08 13.21
N LYS A 75 43.01 6.65 14.23
CA LYS A 75 41.78 7.31 14.64
C LYS A 75 42.03 8.69 15.26
N GLU A 76 43.01 8.79 16.19
CA GLU A 76 43.44 10.05 16.77
C GLU A 76 43.81 11.06 15.68
N LYS A 77 44.64 10.65 14.70
CA LYS A 77 45.05 11.50 13.58
C LYS A 77 43.85 11.91 12.69
N ALA A 78 42.96 10.98 12.39
CA ALA A 78 41.78 11.27 11.57
C ALA A 78 40.84 12.26 12.27
N ASP A 79 40.65 12.11 13.60
CA ASP A 79 39.85 13.02 14.42
C ASP A 79 40.46 14.42 14.50
N GLU A 80 41.77 14.52 14.65
CA GLU A 80 42.50 15.82 14.61
C GLU A 80 42.33 16.53 13.24
N GLU A 81 42.26 15.75 12.15
CA GLU A 81 42.09 16.27 10.79
C GLU A 81 40.60 16.44 10.40
N GLY A 82 39.64 16.12 11.27
CA GLY A 82 38.21 16.18 10.97
C GLY A 82 37.76 15.16 9.90
N LYS A 83 38.47 14.02 9.80
CA LYS A 83 38.23 13.01 8.77
C LYS A 83 37.58 11.75 9.33
N THR A 84 36.81 11.06 8.48
CA THR A 84 36.20 9.75 8.78
C THR A 84 37.21 8.63 8.50
N LEU A 85 37.61 7.87 9.54
CA LEU A 85 38.47 6.70 9.38
C LEU A 85 37.64 5.44 9.20
N LEU A 86 37.85 4.74 8.10
CA LEU A 86 37.25 3.42 7.84
C LEU A 86 38.29 2.31 7.94
N VAL A 87 37.86 1.09 8.32
CA VAL A 87 38.68 -0.10 8.09
C VAL A 87 38.85 -0.29 6.57
N ARG A 88 39.93 -0.94 6.15
CA ARG A 88 40.25 -1.13 4.73
C ARG A 88 39.06 -1.68 3.93
N GLN A 89 38.41 -2.71 4.42
CA GLN A 89 37.26 -3.33 3.75
C GLN A 89 36.11 -2.34 3.55
N ASP A 90 35.74 -1.57 4.59
CA ASP A 90 34.65 -0.57 4.48
C ASP A 90 35.04 0.57 3.52
N PHE A 91 36.32 0.98 3.52
CA PHE A 91 36.83 1.97 2.57
C PHE A 91 36.72 1.46 1.12
N GLU A 92 37.19 0.25 0.84
CA GLU A 92 37.10 -0.36 -0.49
C GLU A 92 35.63 -0.55 -0.92
N THR A 93 34.76 -0.93 0.02
CA THR A 93 33.31 -1.01 -0.21
C THR A 93 32.74 0.35 -0.57
N SER A 94 33.12 1.43 0.15
CA SER A 94 32.63 2.78 -0.17
C SER A 94 33.04 3.25 -1.57
N ILE A 95 34.24 2.93 -2.00
CA ILE A 95 34.72 3.23 -3.37
C ILE A 95 33.93 2.44 -4.41
N ALA A 96 33.73 1.12 -4.19
CA ALA A 96 32.96 0.29 -5.12
C ALA A 96 31.49 0.74 -5.23
N MET A 97 30.89 1.23 -4.14
CA MET A 97 29.55 1.84 -4.15
C MET A 97 29.52 3.11 -5.00
N VAL A 98 30.52 3.98 -4.83
CA VAL A 98 30.67 5.22 -5.64
C VAL A 98 30.87 4.88 -7.13
N GLU A 99 31.74 3.93 -7.44
CA GLU A 99 31.95 3.46 -8.83
C GLU A 99 30.64 2.96 -9.44
N SER A 100 29.81 2.24 -8.67
CA SER A 100 28.49 1.79 -9.14
C SER A 100 27.54 2.98 -9.38
N VAL A 101 27.53 3.99 -8.50
CA VAL A 101 26.75 5.23 -8.72
C VAL A 101 27.17 5.93 -10.00
N MET A 102 28.47 6.02 -10.27
CA MET A 102 29.01 6.68 -11.47
C MET A 102 28.72 5.93 -12.77
N GLN A 103 28.14 4.70 -12.71
CA GLN A 103 27.60 4.00 -13.89
C GLN A 103 26.15 4.42 -14.19
N ASN A 104 25.49 5.12 -13.28
CA ASN A 104 24.10 5.54 -13.45
C ASN A 104 24.05 6.94 -14.10
N GLU A 105 23.67 7.01 -15.36
CA GLU A 105 23.66 8.25 -16.15
C GLU A 105 22.85 9.36 -15.52
N LEU A 106 21.68 9.07 -14.93
CA LEU A 106 20.83 10.06 -14.27
C LEU A 106 21.46 10.60 -12.97
N ALA A 107 22.13 9.73 -12.22
CA ALA A 107 22.84 10.16 -11.02
C ALA A 107 24.04 11.03 -11.38
N VAL A 108 24.80 10.68 -12.41
CA VAL A 108 25.94 11.45 -12.90
C VAL A 108 25.52 12.83 -13.38
N ASP A 109 24.43 12.92 -14.17
CA ASP A 109 23.89 14.21 -14.67
C ASP A 109 23.60 15.19 -13.52
N ILE A 110 23.06 14.70 -12.41
CA ILE A 110 22.75 15.53 -11.24
C ILE A 110 23.99 15.81 -10.40
N LEU A 111 24.79 14.78 -10.09
CA LEU A 111 25.96 14.92 -9.22
C LEU A 111 27.08 15.80 -9.81
N GLN A 112 27.18 15.84 -11.15
CA GLN A 112 28.17 16.64 -11.86
C GLN A 112 27.63 17.97 -12.39
N ASP A 113 26.41 18.35 -12.04
CA ASP A 113 25.86 19.63 -12.45
C ASP A 113 26.68 20.78 -11.85
N PRO A 114 27.20 21.71 -12.68
CA PRO A 114 28.07 22.78 -12.20
C PRO A 114 27.37 23.80 -11.28
N CYS A 115 26.03 23.83 -11.30
CA CYS A 115 25.21 24.67 -10.43
C CYS A 115 24.78 23.94 -9.15
N GLY A 116 25.21 22.69 -8.95
CA GLY A 116 24.93 21.89 -7.79
C GLY A 116 25.66 22.41 -6.55
N ILE A 117 24.92 22.62 -5.47
CA ILE A 117 25.47 23.03 -4.17
C ILE A 117 25.29 21.87 -3.19
N ALA A 118 26.41 21.23 -2.82
CA ALA A 118 26.41 20.16 -1.82
C ALA A 118 26.30 20.76 -0.40
N GLU A 119 25.60 20.04 0.48
CA GLU A 119 25.50 20.34 1.93
C GLU A 119 25.09 21.80 2.23
N MET A 120 24.21 22.38 1.38
CA MET A 120 23.75 23.75 1.53
C MET A 120 22.91 23.92 2.80
N SER A 121 23.36 24.76 3.73
CA SER A 121 22.61 25.04 4.96
C SER A 121 21.61 26.16 4.77
N VAL A 122 20.34 25.86 5.02
CA VAL A 122 19.22 26.80 4.93
C VAL A 122 18.53 26.89 6.28
N PHE A 123 18.25 28.12 6.73
CA PHE A 123 17.57 28.42 7.97
C PHE A 123 16.39 29.33 7.69
N ASN A 124 15.24 29.03 8.25
CA ASN A 124 14.09 29.89 8.13
C ASN A 124 13.18 29.78 9.37
N LYS A 125 12.21 30.67 9.47
CA LYS A 125 11.22 30.67 10.54
C LYS A 125 9.88 30.19 10.00
N ASP A 126 9.31 29.16 10.63
CA ASP A 126 7.99 28.71 10.28
C ASP A 126 6.95 29.80 10.57
N PRO A 127 6.17 30.27 9.57
CA PRO A 127 5.22 31.36 9.76
C PRO A 127 4.04 30.99 10.68
N ASN A 128 3.71 29.70 10.81
CA ASN A 128 2.57 29.24 11.60
C ASN A 128 2.93 29.07 13.09
N THR A 129 4.02 28.40 13.38
CA THR A 129 4.44 28.08 14.75
C THR A 129 5.49 29.08 15.31
N GLY A 130 6.18 29.80 14.44
CA GLY A 130 7.27 30.67 14.82
C GLY A 130 8.58 29.94 15.18
N LEU A 131 8.63 28.62 15.02
CA LEU A 131 9.82 27.81 15.27
C LEU A 131 10.92 28.12 14.24
N GLN A 132 12.19 28.13 14.70
CA GLN A 132 13.34 28.19 13.81
C GLN A 132 13.55 26.79 13.18
N LEU A 133 13.60 26.74 11.87
CA LEU A 133 13.82 25.53 11.08
C LEU A 133 15.20 25.54 10.45
N LYS A 134 15.75 24.34 10.20
CA LYS A 134 17.00 24.18 9.44
C LYS A 134 16.92 22.97 8.52
N ALA A 135 17.38 23.14 7.29
CA ALA A 135 17.51 22.07 6.29
C ALA A 135 18.92 22.07 5.72
N ARG A 136 19.41 20.89 5.39
CA ARG A 136 20.67 20.69 4.67
C ARG A 136 20.48 19.50 3.72
N PRO A 137 19.99 19.75 2.48
CA PRO A 137 19.96 18.72 1.46
C PRO A 137 21.37 18.29 1.07
N ASP A 138 21.55 17.04 0.71
CA ASP A 138 22.82 16.49 0.27
C ASP A 138 23.33 17.22 -0.98
N LEU A 139 22.43 17.48 -1.96
CA LEU A 139 22.70 18.30 -3.13
C LEU A 139 21.44 19.09 -3.52
N PHE A 140 21.62 20.36 -3.85
CA PHE A 140 20.55 21.21 -4.38
C PHE A 140 21.00 21.96 -5.62
N ILE A 141 20.20 21.90 -6.69
CA ILE A 141 20.41 22.61 -7.96
C ILE A 141 19.28 23.61 -8.13
N ALA A 142 19.50 24.85 -7.73
CA ALA A 142 18.46 25.88 -7.69
C ALA A 142 17.90 26.19 -9.08
N GLU A 143 18.74 26.23 -10.10
CA GLU A 143 18.36 26.52 -11.49
C GLU A 143 17.44 25.44 -12.10
N ARG A 144 17.54 24.20 -11.63
CA ARG A 144 16.69 23.08 -12.05
C ARG A 144 15.57 22.76 -11.06
N GLY A 145 15.58 23.38 -9.88
CA GLY A 145 14.64 23.05 -8.81
C GLY A 145 14.77 21.62 -8.28
N ILE A 146 15.96 21.00 -8.38
CA ILE A 146 16.16 19.59 -8.03
C ILE A 146 16.86 19.48 -6.67
N VAL A 147 16.29 18.70 -5.77
CA VAL A 147 16.94 18.23 -4.53
C VAL A 147 17.28 16.76 -4.67
N LEU A 148 18.53 16.40 -4.42
CA LEU A 148 19.00 15.03 -4.32
C LEU A 148 19.37 14.71 -2.87
N ASP A 149 18.98 13.54 -2.41
CA ASP A 149 19.36 12.98 -1.11
C ASP A 149 19.89 11.57 -1.30
N VAL A 150 21.11 11.30 -0.83
CA VAL A 150 21.80 10.02 -1.04
C VAL A 150 21.47 9.07 0.11
N LYS A 151 21.13 7.84 -0.20
CA LYS A 151 20.82 6.81 0.80
C LYS A 151 21.57 5.51 0.54
N THR A 152 22.35 5.08 1.50
CA THR A 152 22.87 3.72 1.50
C THR A 152 21.81 2.77 2.09
N THR A 153 21.45 1.72 1.37
CA THR A 153 20.33 0.84 1.70
C THR A 153 20.72 -0.63 1.64
N ARG A 154 19.86 -1.51 2.13
CA ARG A 154 19.96 -2.95 1.91
C ARG A 154 19.37 -3.37 0.57
N ASP A 155 18.34 -2.67 0.13
CA ASP A 155 17.61 -2.96 -1.10
C ASP A 155 17.23 -1.64 -1.76
N ALA A 156 17.81 -1.36 -2.92
CA ALA A 156 17.55 -0.16 -3.71
C ALA A 156 16.45 -0.38 -4.76
N SER A 157 15.89 -1.59 -4.85
CA SER A 157 14.98 -1.94 -5.95
C SER A 157 13.67 -1.14 -5.93
N PRO A 158 13.11 -0.82 -7.13
CA PRO A 158 11.81 -0.17 -7.26
C PRO A 158 10.64 -1.16 -7.08
N LYS A 159 10.91 -2.41 -6.73
CA LYS A 159 9.89 -3.44 -6.54
C LYS A 159 9.11 -3.19 -5.25
N ALA A 160 7.86 -3.63 -5.23
CA ALA A 160 7.04 -3.60 -4.02
C ALA A 160 7.74 -4.32 -2.85
N GLY A 161 7.91 -3.60 -1.74
CA GLY A 161 8.63 -4.10 -0.56
C GLY A 161 10.15 -3.87 -0.56
N GLY A 162 10.74 -3.33 -1.64
CA GLY A 162 12.13 -2.90 -1.72
C GLY A 162 12.41 -1.57 -1.00
N PHE A 163 13.02 -0.61 -1.68
CA PHE A 163 13.33 0.71 -1.09
C PHE A 163 12.09 1.43 -0.54
N GLU A 164 10.93 1.32 -1.20
CA GLU A 164 9.68 1.95 -0.78
C GLU A 164 9.31 1.61 0.68
N ARG A 165 9.44 0.35 1.09
CA ARG A 165 9.15 -0.05 2.47
C ARG A 165 10.07 0.64 3.47
N GLN A 166 11.35 0.73 3.17
CA GLN A 166 12.33 1.42 4.00
C GLN A 166 12.08 2.93 4.01
N PHE A 167 11.75 3.50 2.87
CA PHE A 167 11.44 4.91 2.66
C PHE A 167 10.35 5.41 3.62
N PHE A 168 9.20 4.74 3.67
CA PHE A 168 8.12 5.13 4.58
C PHE A 168 8.46 4.80 6.05
N SER A 169 9.06 3.64 6.34
CA SER A 169 9.37 3.24 7.73
C SER A 169 10.40 4.13 8.41
N LEU A 170 11.32 4.73 7.66
CA LEU A 170 12.34 5.66 8.14
C LEU A 170 11.94 7.13 8.01
N GLY A 171 10.74 7.42 7.52
CA GLY A 171 10.21 8.77 7.37
C GLY A 171 10.95 9.62 6.34
N TYR A 172 11.42 9.04 5.24
CA TYR A 172 12.09 9.81 4.18
C TYR A 172 11.12 10.76 3.46
N HIS A 173 9.85 10.41 3.36
CA HIS A 173 8.80 11.32 2.88
C HIS A 173 8.64 12.57 3.76
N ILE A 174 8.81 12.43 5.08
CA ILE A 174 8.80 13.55 6.02
C ILE A 174 10.04 14.42 5.81
N GLN A 175 11.21 13.80 5.60
CA GLN A 175 12.46 14.52 5.32
C GLN A 175 12.34 15.33 4.04
N ALA A 176 11.85 14.73 2.97
CA ALA A 176 11.69 15.38 1.67
C ALA A 176 10.71 16.56 1.74
N ALA A 177 9.55 16.35 2.36
CA ALA A 177 8.56 17.41 2.55
C ALA A 177 9.11 18.57 3.41
N PHE A 178 9.84 18.25 4.47
CA PHE A 178 10.45 19.25 5.33
C PHE A 178 11.54 20.06 4.62
N TYR A 179 12.41 19.40 3.84
CA TYR A 179 13.46 20.08 3.09
C TYR A 179 12.86 21.00 2.02
N LYS A 180 11.92 20.48 1.23
CA LYS A 180 11.17 21.30 0.26
C LYS A 180 10.55 22.52 0.94
N TYR A 181 9.86 22.33 2.06
CA TYR A 181 9.21 23.40 2.79
C TYR A 181 10.21 24.50 3.24
N VAL A 182 11.33 24.13 3.84
CA VAL A 182 12.33 25.08 4.32
C VAL A 182 13.00 25.84 3.17
N LEU A 183 13.26 25.15 2.04
CA LEU A 183 13.81 25.79 0.83
C LEU A 183 12.79 26.77 0.21
N GLU A 184 11.51 26.41 0.15
CA GLU A 184 10.46 27.29 -0.37
C GLU A 184 10.21 28.52 0.52
N LEU A 185 10.36 28.39 1.84
CA LEU A 185 10.34 29.55 2.75
C LEU A 185 11.47 30.52 2.50
N GLU A 186 12.61 30.06 2.01
CA GLU A 186 13.75 30.92 1.60
C GLU A 186 13.57 31.51 0.21
N GLY A 187 12.53 31.08 -0.53
CA GLY A 187 12.20 31.58 -1.87
C GLY A 187 12.75 30.73 -3.01
N TYR A 188 13.29 29.58 -2.75
CA TYR A 188 13.69 28.62 -3.79
C TYR A 188 12.49 27.84 -4.31
N LEU A 189 12.45 27.61 -5.62
CA LEU A 189 11.50 26.69 -6.22
C LEU A 189 12.08 25.26 -6.17
N VAL A 190 11.31 24.29 -5.63
CA VAL A 190 11.67 22.87 -5.65
C VAL A 190 10.64 22.13 -6.49
N GLU A 191 11.02 21.73 -7.69
CA GLU A 191 10.16 20.98 -8.62
C GLU A 191 10.26 19.48 -8.37
N ASP A 192 11.50 18.97 -8.30
CA ASP A 192 11.77 17.55 -8.12
C ASP A 192 12.54 17.26 -6.83
N PHE A 193 12.15 16.18 -6.18
CA PHE A 193 12.90 15.60 -5.07
C PHE A 193 13.23 14.15 -5.40
N ALA A 194 14.51 13.81 -5.41
CA ALA A 194 15.01 12.48 -5.72
C ALA A 194 15.84 11.89 -4.58
N PHE A 195 15.71 10.57 -4.40
CA PHE A 195 16.61 9.78 -3.57
C PHE A 195 17.50 8.93 -4.45
N LEU A 196 18.81 9.07 -4.29
CA LEU A 196 19.81 8.18 -4.86
C LEU A 196 20.07 7.05 -3.88
N ALA A 197 19.46 5.89 -4.12
CA ALA A 197 19.64 4.71 -3.30
C ALA A 197 20.75 3.82 -3.85
N VAL A 198 21.76 3.47 -3.02
CA VAL A 198 22.85 2.57 -3.36
C VAL A 198 22.91 1.43 -2.34
N GLU A 199 22.98 0.18 -2.81
CA GLU A 199 23.07 -0.99 -1.95
C GLU A 199 24.45 -1.12 -1.29
N LYS A 200 24.46 -1.61 -0.03
CA LYS A 200 25.69 -1.81 0.76
C LYS A 200 26.42 -3.11 0.44
N GLU A 201 25.75 -4.03 -0.25
CA GLU A 201 26.29 -5.34 -0.61
C GLU A 201 26.45 -5.45 -2.13
N ALA A 202 27.47 -6.19 -2.57
CA ALA A 202 27.68 -6.42 -3.97
C ALA A 202 26.44 -7.08 -4.62
N PRO A 203 26.03 -6.65 -5.82
CA PRO A 203 26.76 -5.82 -6.80
C PRO A 203 26.63 -4.30 -6.62
N TYR A 204 26.20 -3.80 -5.45
CA TYR A 204 26.03 -2.37 -5.14
C TYR A 204 25.03 -1.68 -6.07
N ALA A 205 23.88 -2.33 -6.27
CA ALA A 205 22.86 -1.84 -7.19
C ALA A 205 22.40 -0.43 -6.84
N VAL A 206 22.17 0.38 -7.87
CA VAL A 206 21.84 1.81 -7.76
C VAL A 206 20.50 2.08 -8.40
N GLN A 207 19.67 2.88 -7.73
CA GLN A 207 18.39 3.32 -8.27
C GLN A 207 18.12 4.78 -7.87
N MET A 208 17.68 5.58 -8.86
CA MET A 208 17.11 6.91 -8.62
C MET A 208 15.61 6.79 -8.38
N HIS A 209 15.12 7.34 -7.26
CA HIS A 209 13.72 7.35 -6.88
C HIS A 209 13.21 8.80 -6.82
N TYR A 210 12.45 9.21 -7.82
CA TYR A 210 11.78 10.51 -7.83
C TYR A 210 10.46 10.44 -7.06
N LEU A 211 10.14 11.48 -6.32
CA LEU A 211 8.94 11.54 -5.51
C LEU A 211 7.78 12.17 -6.28
N HIS A 212 6.66 11.49 -6.29
CA HIS A 212 5.41 12.06 -6.74
C HIS A 212 4.93 13.14 -5.77
N HIS A 213 4.27 14.20 -6.25
CA HIS A 213 3.78 15.32 -5.41
C HIS A 213 2.88 14.85 -4.24
N GLU A 214 2.04 13.83 -4.43
CA GLU A 214 1.19 13.26 -3.36
C GLU A 214 2.01 12.76 -2.16
N VAL A 215 3.22 12.23 -2.39
CA VAL A 215 4.12 11.78 -1.32
C VAL A 215 4.64 12.95 -0.50
N ILE A 216 4.98 14.04 -1.19
CA ILE A 216 5.42 15.29 -0.55
C ILE A 216 4.27 15.93 0.24
N GLU A 217 3.07 16.00 -0.33
CA GLU A 217 1.87 16.53 0.34
C GLU A 217 1.53 15.73 1.60
N PHE A 218 1.56 14.40 1.50
CA PHE A 218 1.35 13.53 2.65
C PHE A 218 2.41 13.75 3.74
N GLY A 219 3.68 13.85 3.35
CA GLY A 219 4.76 14.18 4.28
C GLY A 219 4.58 15.56 4.92
N MET A 220 4.07 16.54 4.17
CA MET A 220 3.85 17.90 4.67
C MET A 220 2.74 17.99 5.73
N LEU A 221 1.67 17.20 5.60
CA LEU A 221 0.66 17.08 6.66
C LEU A 221 1.28 16.61 7.97
N GLN A 222 2.16 15.61 7.92
CA GLN A 222 2.86 15.09 9.10
C GLN A 222 3.89 16.09 9.65
N VAL A 223 4.56 16.85 8.80
CA VAL A 223 5.47 17.92 9.22
C VAL A 223 4.72 18.99 10.01
N ARG A 224 3.59 19.48 9.49
CA ARG A 224 2.79 20.53 10.15
C ARG A 224 2.28 20.08 11.51
N ASP A 225 1.65 18.93 11.58
CA ASP A 225 1.17 18.34 12.85
C ASP A 225 2.31 18.21 13.87
N THR A 226 3.48 17.76 13.42
CA THR A 226 4.63 17.59 14.31
C THR A 226 5.23 18.94 14.78
N LEU A 227 5.28 19.96 13.92
CA LEU A 227 5.75 21.29 14.31
C LEU A 227 4.82 21.92 15.34
N GLU A 228 3.51 21.76 15.24
CA GLU A 228 2.55 22.19 16.25
C GLU A 228 2.78 21.47 17.57
N GLN A 229 2.94 20.15 17.58
CA GLN A 229 3.28 19.38 18.79
C GLN A 229 4.58 19.87 19.45
N ILE A 230 5.62 20.17 18.67
CA ILE A 230 6.88 20.71 19.18
C ILE A 230 6.66 22.08 19.80
N LYS A 231 5.88 22.95 19.15
CA LYS A 231 5.53 24.28 19.63
C LYS A 231 4.80 24.25 20.97
N ASP A 232 3.85 23.35 21.09
CA ASP A 232 3.04 23.19 22.30
C ASP A 232 3.86 22.86 23.55
N VAL A 233 5.02 22.24 23.38
CA VAL A 233 5.94 21.86 24.47
C VAL A 233 7.21 22.71 24.54
N GLU A 234 7.32 23.75 23.72
CA GLU A 234 8.46 24.68 23.75
C GLU A 234 8.53 25.39 25.11
N GLY A 235 9.70 25.33 25.75
CA GLY A 235 9.92 25.94 27.07
C GLY A 235 9.24 25.23 28.25
N LYS A 236 8.52 24.13 28.01
CA LYS A 236 7.86 23.34 29.05
C LYS A 236 8.67 22.10 29.43
N ASP A 237 8.63 21.75 30.72
CA ASP A 237 9.10 20.43 31.15
C ASP A 237 8.11 19.34 30.72
N ILE A 238 8.63 18.32 30.07
CA ILE A 238 7.83 17.17 29.64
C ILE A 238 7.82 16.15 30.77
N ASN A 239 6.73 16.15 31.54
CA ASN A 239 6.51 15.22 32.67
C ASN A 239 5.65 14.01 32.28
N PHE A 240 5.83 13.49 31.07
CA PHE A 240 5.09 12.29 30.65
C PHE A 240 6.06 11.21 30.11
N THR A 241 5.57 9.99 30.05
CA THR A 241 6.36 8.80 29.71
C THR A 241 6.56 8.60 28.20
N GLY A 242 6.19 9.57 27.37
CA GLY A 242 6.34 9.54 25.90
C GLY A 242 5.10 9.07 25.15
N TRP A 243 4.29 8.25 25.78
CA TRP A 243 3.01 7.75 25.26
C TRP A 243 1.90 7.88 26.29
N PRO A 244 0.61 7.77 25.91
CA PRO A 244 -0.50 7.75 26.88
C PRO A 244 -0.26 6.69 27.95
N SER A 245 -0.67 7.00 29.19
CA SER A 245 -0.47 6.12 30.35
C SER A 245 -1.15 4.76 30.22
N ARG A 246 -2.12 4.64 29.32
CA ARG A 246 -2.84 3.40 29.01
C ARG A 246 -2.99 3.23 27.52
N ASN A 247 -2.53 2.11 27.01
CA ASN A 247 -2.76 1.67 25.63
C ASN A 247 -3.52 0.34 25.63
N LEU A 248 -4.59 0.27 24.87
CA LEU A 248 -5.31 -0.98 24.62
C LEU A 248 -4.68 -1.64 23.38
N ILE A 249 -4.00 -2.75 23.57
CA ILE A 249 -3.48 -3.54 22.46
C ILE A 249 -4.65 -4.30 21.85
N LEU A 250 -5.01 -3.89 20.65
CA LEU A 250 -6.00 -4.58 19.82
C LEU A 250 -5.28 -5.55 18.88
N LEU A 251 -5.99 -6.59 18.47
CA LEU A 251 -5.49 -7.45 17.40
C LEU A 251 -5.21 -6.62 16.15
N PRO A 252 -4.03 -6.78 15.52
CA PRO A 252 -3.71 -6.08 14.27
C PRO A 252 -4.78 -6.32 13.21
N LYS A 253 -5.03 -5.33 12.35
CA LYS A 253 -6.05 -5.44 11.28
C LYS A 253 -5.84 -6.68 10.39
N TRP A 254 -4.58 -7.07 10.17
CA TRP A 254 -4.23 -8.27 9.39
C TRP A 254 -4.52 -9.59 10.14
N MET A 255 -4.39 -9.63 11.47
CA MET A 255 -4.82 -10.77 12.29
C MET A 255 -6.33 -10.85 12.42
N LYS A 256 -7.00 -9.68 12.60
CA LYS A 256 -8.47 -9.62 12.60
C LYS A 256 -9.08 -10.05 11.27
N ALA A 257 -8.35 -9.86 10.16
CA ALA A 257 -8.82 -10.32 8.85
C ALA A 257 -8.91 -11.84 8.76
N THR A 258 -8.07 -12.58 9.51
CA THR A 258 -8.12 -14.05 9.55
C THR A 258 -9.27 -14.56 10.43
N GLU A 259 -9.54 -13.92 11.57
CA GLU A 259 -10.69 -14.25 12.45
C GLU A 259 -12.01 -13.64 11.95
N ARG A 260 -11.98 -12.42 11.36
CA ARG A 260 -13.16 -11.80 10.73
C ARG A 260 -13.62 -12.52 9.46
N MET A 261 -12.85 -13.41 8.89
CA MET A 261 -13.35 -14.25 7.81
C MET A 261 -14.44 -15.20 8.30
N ASP A 262 -14.48 -15.55 9.60
CA ASP A 262 -15.52 -16.40 10.19
C ASP A 262 -16.63 -15.60 10.92
N GLU A 263 -16.37 -14.35 11.35
CA GLU A 263 -17.33 -13.53 12.14
C GLU A 263 -17.96 -12.37 11.35
N MET A 264 -17.51 -12.04 10.13
CA MET A 264 -18.22 -11.04 9.32
C MET A 264 -19.58 -11.62 8.95
N SER A 265 -20.63 -10.91 9.33
CA SER A 265 -22.02 -11.26 8.99
C SER A 265 -22.11 -11.48 7.48
N ASP A 266 -22.11 -12.75 7.10
CA ASP A 266 -22.27 -13.12 5.70
C ASP A 266 -23.69 -12.73 5.28
N TYR A 267 -23.77 -11.89 4.28
CA TYR A 267 -25.02 -11.54 3.65
C TYR A 267 -25.18 -12.39 2.39
N THR A 268 -26.38 -12.90 2.19
CA THR A 268 -26.69 -13.67 0.97
C THR A 268 -27.56 -12.84 0.06
N ILE A 269 -27.02 -12.51 -1.11
CA ILE A 269 -27.76 -11.90 -2.20
C ILE A 269 -28.51 -13.03 -2.91
N THR A 270 -29.84 -13.02 -2.86
CA THR A 270 -30.65 -14.16 -3.32
C THR A 270 -31.28 -13.92 -4.69
N ASN A 271 -31.40 -14.97 -5.48
CA ASN A 271 -32.10 -15.00 -6.77
C ASN A 271 -31.64 -13.90 -7.74
N VAL A 272 -30.35 -13.78 -7.96
CA VAL A 272 -29.76 -12.84 -8.92
C VAL A 272 -29.20 -13.59 -10.12
N GLU A 273 -29.17 -12.92 -11.27
CA GLU A 273 -28.60 -13.48 -12.50
C GLU A 273 -27.06 -13.32 -12.46
N ALA A 274 -26.34 -14.41 -12.66
CA ALA A 274 -24.88 -14.43 -12.79
C ALA A 274 -24.45 -13.91 -14.16
N LEU A 275 -23.48 -12.99 -14.18
CA LEU A 275 -22.92 -12.43 -15.39
C LEU A 275 -21.39 -12.60 -15.38
N TRP A 276 -20.86 -13.16 -16.46
CA TRP A 276 -19.41 -13.38 -16.66
C TRP A 276 -18.69 -13.97 -15.44
N PRO A 277 -19.12 -15.11 -14.92
CA PRO A 277 -18.49 -15.70 -13.74
C PRO A 277 -17.06 -16.16 -14.05
N ARG A 278 -16.11 -15.65 -13.27
CA ARG A 278 -14.68 -15.96 -13.33
C ARG A 278 -14.23 -16.40 -11.95
N ILE A 279 -14.79 -17.50 -11.48
CA ILE A 279 -14.65 -17.99 -10.10
C ILE A 279 -13.88 -19.30 -9.99
N ASN A 280 -13.58 -19.96 -11.12
CA ASN A 280 -12.80 -21.20 -11.17
C ASN A 280 -11.31 -20.98 -11.41
N LYS A 281 -10.95 -19.84 -11.99
CA LYS A 281 -9.57 -19.43 -12.24
C LYS A 281 -9.42 -17.95 -11.90
N PRO A 282 -8.23 -17.52 -11.44
CA PRO A 282 -7.96 -16.10 -11.25
C PRO A 282 -7.80 -15.39 -12.59
N TYR A 283 -8.22 -14.13 -12.63
CA TYR A 283 -8.09 -13.24 -13.77
C TYR A 283 -7.50 -11.92 -13.33
N LYS A 284 -6.69 -11.31 -14.19
CA LYS A 284 -6.22 -9.92 -14.06
C LYS A 284 -6.65 -9.11 -15.26
N PHE A 285 -6.75 -7.80 -15.11
CA PHE A 285 -7.01 -6.91 -16.24
C PHE A 285 -5.72 -6.65 -17.00
N ASP A 286 -5.69 -6.95 -18.29
CA ASP A 286 -4.59 -6.64 -19.18
C ASP A 286 -4.85 -5.29 -19.87
N ASN A 287 -4.01 -4.31 -19.59
CA ASN A 287 -4.12 -2.96 -20.12
C ASN A 287 -3.85 -2.90 -21.64
N THR A 288 -3.06 -3.83 -22.17
CA THR A 288 -2.70 -3.91 -23.58
C THR A 288 -3.87 -4.46 -24.41
N GLU A 289 -4.44 -5.57 -23.93
CA GLU A 289 -5.57 -6.22 -24.57
C GLU A 289 -6.92 -5.60 -24.19
N ARG A 290 -6.94 -4.70 -23.20
CA ARG A 290 -8.14 -4.07 -22.60
C ARG A 290 -9.23 -5.06 -22.19
N ARG A 291 -8.81 -6.24 -21.74
CA ARG A 291 -9.70 -7.31 -21.26
C ARG A 291 -9.11 -8.04 -20.06
N SER A 292 -9.97 -8.76 -19.34
CA SER A 292 -9.49 -9.65 -18.28
C SER A 292 -8.97 -10.95 -18.88
N VAL A 293 -7.75 -11.34 -18.52
CA VAL A 293 -7.09 -12.57 -18.96
C VAL A 293 -6.84 -13.50 -17.76
N PRO A 294 -6.86 -14.84 -17.97
CA PRO A 294 -6.44 -15.78 -16.93
C PRO A 294 -4.98 -15.51 -16.52
N CYS A 295 -4.69 -15.68 -15.24
CA CYS A 295 -3.36 -15.41 -14.70
C CYS A 295 -2.99 -16.37 -13.57
N ASP A 296 -1.75 -16.29 -13.08
CA ASP A 296 -1.33 -17.00 -11.87
C ASP A 296 -1.97 -16.36 -10.63
N PRO A 297 -2.33 -17.13 -9.58
CA PRO A 297 -2.89 -16.59 -8.35
C PRO A 297 -2.02 -15.54 -7.66
N PHE A 298 -0.71 -15.58 -7.86
CA PHE A 298 0.24 -14.64 -7.26
C PHE A 298 0.58 -13.43 -8.16
N ASP A 299 0.00 -13.38 -9.35
CA ASP A 299 0.13 -12.20 -10.22
C ASP A 299 -0.51 -10.97 -9.58
N ASP A 300 0.08 -9.80 -9.82
CA ASP A 300 -0.49 -8.55 -9.35
C ASP A 300 -1.87 -8.31 -9.98
N GLY A 301 -2.85 -7.98 -9.13
CA GLY A 301 -4.22 -7.80 -9.56
C GLY A 301 -5.01 -9.08 -9.84
N ALA A 302 -4.47 -10.27 -9.50
CA ALA A 302 -5.18 -11.55 -9.67
C ALA A 302 -6.41 -11.65 -8.75
N GLU A 303 -7.59 -11.81 -9.34
CA GLU A 303 -8.87 -11.85 -8.63
C GLU A 303 -9.81 -12.92 -9.22
N TYR A 304 -10.64 -13.53 -8.36
CA TYR A 304 -11.86 -14.19 -8.74
C TYR A 304 -12.98 -13.18 -8.77
N THR A 305 -13.76 -13.10 -9.84
CA THR A 305 -14.79 -12.06 -9.99
C THR A 305 -16.06 -12.64 -10.61
N MET A 306 -17.19 -12.03 -10.26
CA MET A 306 -18.46 -12.25 -10.92
C MET A 306 -19.28 -10.95 -10.88
N GLN A 307 -19.91 -10.60 -11.97
CA GLN A 307 -20.95 -9.59 -11.96
C GLN A 307 -22.31 -10.28 -11.79
N PHE A 308 -23.29 -9.54 -11.31
CA PHE A 308 -24.64 -10.05 -11.14
C PHE A 308 -25.64 -8.94 -11.40
N ARG A 309 -26.80 -9.34 -11.91
CA ARG A 309 -27.93 -8.45 -12.17
C ARG A 309 -29.01 -8.68 -11.11
N MET A 310 -29.56 -7.59 -10.59
CA MET A 310 -30.56 -7.61 -9.53
C MET A 310 -31.64 -6.55 -9.77
N SER A 311 -32.81 -6.76 -9.18
CA SER A 311 -33.89 -5.77 -9.20
C SER A 311 -33.57 -4.54 -8.35
N SER A 312 -34.28 -3.43 -8.60
CA SER A 312 -34.14 -2.20 -7.80
C SER A 312 -34.40 -2.46 -6.30
N ALA A 313 -35.37 -3.30 -5.96
CA ALA A 313 -35.66 -3.64 -4.56
C ALA A 313 -34.48 -4.39 -3.88
N GLN A 314 -33.88 -5.35 -4.59
CA GLN A 314 -32.68 -6.07 -4.08
C GLN A 314 -31.49 -5.14 -3.94
N ALA A 315 -31.26 -4.23 -4.90
CA ALA A 315 -30.20 -3.26 -4.86
C ALA A 315 -30.33 -2.30 -3.67
N LYS A 316 -31.55 -1.81 -3.41
CA LYS A 316 -31.85 -0.95 -2.24
C LYS A 316 -31.57 -1.67 -0.91
N GLU A 317 -32.02 -2.92 -0.76
CA GLU A 317 -31.78 -3.68 0.46
C GLU A 317 -30.29 -4.01 0.66
N LEU A 318 -29.59 -4.42 -0.39
CA LEU A 318 -28.16 -4.68 -0.35
C LEU A 318 -27.38 -3.41 0.02
N PHE A 319 -27.70 -2.27 -0.57
CA PHE A 319 -27.06 -1.00 -0.24
C PHE A 319 -27.29 -0.59 1.21
N LYS A 320 -28.50 -0.80 1.73
CA LYS A 320 -28.81 -0.55 3.15
C LYS A 320 -27.93 -1.38 4.10
N GLN A 321 -27.68 -2.66 3.77
CA GLN A 321 -26.77 -3.51 4.54
C GLN A 321 -25.32 -3.02 4.45
N MET A 322 -24.89 -2.58 3.24
CA MET A 322 -23.57 -2.00 3.06
C MET A 322 -23.39 -0.70 3.88
N VAL A 323 -24.40 0.17 3.91
CA VAL A 323 -24.39 1.40 4.73
C VAL A 323 -24.28 1.04 6.23
N THR A 324 -25.00 0.04 6.69
CA THR A 324 -24.90 -0.42 8.07
C THR A 324 -23.48 -0.90 8.40
N SER A 325 -22.92 -1.77 7.56
CA SER A 325 -21.54 -2.26 7.73
C SER A 325 -20.50 -1.14 7.67
N TYR A 326 -20.70 -0.15 6.80
CA TYR A 326 -19.83 1.01 6.72
C TYR A 326 -19.86 1.85 8.00
N ARG A 327 -21.06 2.14 8.52
CA ARG A 327 -21.26 2.91 9.77
C ARG A 327 -20.61 2.23 10.98
N GLU A 328 -20.69 0.89 11.04
CA GLU A 328 -20.09 0.10 12.13
C GLU A 328 -18.54 0.08 12.06
N ALA A 329 -17.97 0.15 10.86
CA ALA A 329 -16.54 0.09 10.66
C ALA A 329 -15.88 1.46 10.52
N LYS A 330 -16.66 2.53 10.36
CA LYS A 330 -16.20 3.89 10.10
C LYS A 330 -15.34 4.40 11.24
N GLU A 331 -14.19 4.96 10.91
CA GLU A 331 -13.33 5.73 11.81
C GLU A 331 -13.61 7.25 11.65
N ASP A 332 -13.18 8.08 12.58
CA ASP A 332 -13.44 9.54 12.57
C ASP A 332 -12.91 10.24 11.32
N SER A 333 -11.83 9.72 10.74
CA SER A 333 -11.21 10.21 9.49
C SER A 333 -11.99 9.86 8.22
N TRP A 334 -12.98 8.98 8.29
CA TRP A 334 -13.71 8.54 7.12
C TRP A 334 -14.87 9.49 6.78
N PRO A 335 -15.20 9.69 5.50
CA PRO A 335 -16.36 10.49 5.12
C PRO A 335 -17.66 9.87 5.63
N ASN A 336 -18.68 10.71 5.80
CA ASN A 336 -19.99 10.25 6.28
C ASN A 336 -20.75 9.46 5.21
N THR A 337 -20.43 9.69 3.94
CA THR A 337 -21.12 9.09 2.80
C THR A 337 -20.13 8.42 1.86
N PHE A 338 -20.58 7.45 1.11
CA PHE A 338 -19.87 6.87 -0.03
C PHE A 338 -20.82 6.68 -1.22
N SER A 339 -20.26 6.63 -2.43
CA SER A 339 -21.04 6.47 -3.66
C SER A 339 -21.62 5.06 -3.77
N MET A 340 -22.83 4.96 -4.32
CA MET A 340 -23.48 3.67 -4.61
C MET A 340 -22.61 2.86 -5.59
N PRO A 341 -22.24 1.60 -5.24
CA PRO A 341 -21.33 0.81 -6.05
C PRO A 341 -22.02 0.03 -7.19
N PHE A 342 -23.32 0.25 -7.39
CA PHE A 342 -24.10 -0.44 -8.42
C PHE A 342 -24.34 0.48 -9.60
N LYS A 343 -24.30 -0.10 -10.81
CA LYS A 343 -24.59 0.61 -12.04
C LYS A 343 -26.02 0.29 -12.45
N LYS A 344 -26.88 1.32 -12.57
CA LYS A 344 -28.24 1.15 -13.10
C LYS A 344 -28.15 0.86 -14.61
N ASP A 345 -28.89 -0.15 -15.05
CA ASP A 345 -29.12 -0.43 -16.46
C ASP A 345 -30.33 0.41 -16.88
N GLU A 346 -30.15 1.30 -17.85
CA GLU A 346 -31.17 2.25 -18.27
C GLU A 346 -32.25 1.59 -19.15
N GLU A 347 -31.94 0.41 -19.74
CA GLU A 347 -32.86 -0.26 -20.64
C GLU A 347 -33.97 -1.01 -19.89
N ASP A 348 -33.63 -1.69 -18.79
CA ASP A 348 -34.56 -2.54 -18.05
C ASP A 348 -34.77 -2.13 -16.59
N GLY A 349 -34.08 -1.07 -16.14
CA GLY A 349 -34.19 -0.55 -14.77
C GLY A 349 -33.57 -1.46 -13.70
N THR A 350 -32.84 -2.49 -14.08
CA THR A 350 -32.10 -3.36 -13.16
C THR A 350 -30.78 -2.73 -12.71
N PHE A 351 -30.13 -3.36 -11.73
CA PHE A 351 -28.83 -2.89 -11.22
C PHE A 351 -27.78 -3.97 -11.40
N LEU A 352 -26.58 -3.54 -11.85
CA LEU A 352 -25.41 -4.38 -11.99
C LEU A 352 -24.50 -4.21 -10.79
N GLY A 353 -24.23 -5.29 -10.06
CA GLY A 353 -23.26 -5.37 -8.99
C GLY A 353 -22.06 -6.23 -9.37
N LYS A 354 -20.97 -6.12 -8.61
CA LYS A 354 -19.76 -6.93 -8.78
C LYS A 354 -19.29 -7.47 -7.43
N VAL A 355 -19.04 -8.79 -7.39
CA VAL A 355 -18.34 -9.44 -6.28
C VAL A 355 -16.94 -9.83 -6.71
N LYS A 356 -16.00 -9.78 -5.78
CA LYS A 356 -14.59 -10.11 -6.03
C LYS A 356 -13.93 -10.78 -4.83
N LEU A 357 -12.90 -11.59 -5.11
CA LEU A 357 -12.03 -12.18 -4.10
C LEU A 357 -10.61 -12.18 -4.65
N LYS A 358 -9.65 -11.62 -3.91
CA LYS A 358 -8.23 -11.67 -4.29
C LYS A 358 -7.76 -13.11 -4.35
N ALA A 359 -6.98 -13.47 -5.38
CA ALA A 359 -6.50 -14.83 -5.57
C ALA A 359 -5.39 -15.23 -4.59
N ALA A 360 -4.67 -14.26 -4.01
CA ALA A 360 -3.68 -14.50 -2.97
C ALA A 360 -3.56 -13.31 -2.00
N TYR A 361 -3.10 -13.58 -0.79
CA TYR A 361 -2.70 -12.59 0.21
C TYR A 361 -1.27 -12.89 0.67
N GLY A 362 -0.33 -12.04 0.28
CA GLY A 362 1.09 -12.27 0.55
C GLY A 362 1.60 -13.55 -0.14
N LYS A 363 2.03 -14.53 0.65
CA LYS A 363 2.54 -15.82 0.14
C LYS A 363 1.49 -16.94 0.17
N GLU A 364 0.27 -16.66 0.58
CA GLU A 364 -0.80 -17.66 0.71
C GLU A 364 -1.83 -17.47 -0.39
N GLN A 365 -2.09 -18.56 -1.13
CA GLN A 365 -3.14 -18.60 -2.14
C GLN A 365 -4.51 -18.69 -1.45
N THR A 366 -5.45 -17.87 -1.89
CA THR A 366 -6.85 -17.91 -1.43
C THR A 366 -7.53 -19.18 -1.95
N ARG A 367 -8.33 -19.80 -1.10
CA ARG A 367 -9.18 -20.93 -1.53
C ARG A 367 -10.19 -20.46 -2.57
N LEU A 368 -10.45 -21.32 -3.57
CA LEU A 368 -11.47 -21.08 -4.58
C LEU A 368 -12.84 -20.85 -3.92
N PRO A 369 -13.65 -19.90 -4.44
CA PRO A 369 -15.03 -19.75 -4.01
C PRO A 369 -15.78 -21.06 -4.18
N ALA A 370 -16.35 -21.58 -3.10
CA ALA A 370 -17.10 -22.83 -3.17
C ALA A 370 -18.42 -22.63 -3.94
N GLN A 371 -18.77 -23.62 -4.76
CA GLN A 371 -20.03 -23.65 -5.50
C GLN A 371 -20.90 -24.78 -4.97
N TYR A 372 -22.19 -24.54 -4.84
CA TYR A 372 -23.18 -25.47 -4.30
C TYR A 372 -24.36 -25.58 -5.26
N ASP A 373 -25.03 -26.75 -5.28
CA ASP A 373 -26.33 -26.90 -5.92
C ASP A 373 -27.46 -26.28 -5.08
N SER A 374 -28.68 -26.34 -5.58
CA SER A 374 -29.88 -25.82 -4.89
C SER A 374 -30.20 -26.55 -3.59
N GLN A 375 -29.67 -27.76 -3.37
CA GLN A 375 -29.84 -28.55 -2.15
C GLN A 375 -28.70 -28.34 -1.13
N GLY A 376 -27.70 -27.53 -1.47
CA GLY A 376 -26.54 -27.25 -0.61
C GLY A 376 -25.39 -28.26 -0.74
N ASN A 377 -25.45 -29.17 -1.72
CA ASN A 377 -24.34 -30.07 -1.97
C ASN A 377 -23.23 -29.33 -2.72
N LYS A 378 -21.99 -29.58 -2.32
CA LYS A 378 -20.83 -28.93 -2.96
C LYS A 378 -20.64 -29.50 -4.37
N LEU A 379 -20.58 -28.59 -5.35
CA LEU A 379 -20.30 -28.92 -6.73
C LEU A 379 -18.82 -29.26 -6.95
N PRO A 380 -18.48 -30.09 -7.95
CA PRO A 380 -17.10 -30.40 -8.32
C PRO A 380 -16.30 -29.15 -8.64
N SER A 381 -14.97 -29.19 -8.43
CA SER A 381 -14.09 -28.03 -8.64
C SER A 381 -13.96 -27.59 -10.09
N ASP A 382 -14.27 -28.47 -11.03
CA ASP A 382 -14.31 -28.23 -12.46
C ASP A 382 -15.66 -27.73 -12.98
N PHE A 383 -16.69 -27.70 -12.12
CA PHE A 383 -18.01 -27.13 -12.48
C PHE A 383 -17.84 -25.66 -12.88
N ARG A 384 -18.39 -25.32 -14.03
CA ARG A 384 -18.35 -23.97 -14.60
C ARG A 384 -19.72 -23.33 -14.55
N LEU A 385 -19.86 -22.34 -13.66
CA LEU A 385 -21.03 -21.48 -13.67
C LEU A 385 -21.04 -20.64 -14.96
N THR A 386 -22.21 -20.50 -15.59
CA THR A 386 -22.39 -19.78 -16.83
C THR A 386 -23.22 -18.51 -16.64
N THR A 387 -23.05 -17.56 -17.56
CA THR A 387 -23.88 -16.35 -17.63
C THR A 387 -25.34 -16.71 -17.91
N GLY A 388 -26.28 -16.03 -17.22
CA GLY A 388 -27.70 -16.29 -17.30
C GLY A 388 -28.22 -17.23 -16.20
N SER A 389 -27.34 -17.95 -15.50
CA SER A 389 -27.74 -18.79 -14.38
C SER A 389 -28.27 -17.97 -13.22
N THR A 390 -29.34 -18.43 -12.56
CA THR A 390 -29.85 -17.81 -11.33
C THR A 390 -29.13 -18.37 -10.13
N VAL A 391 -28.59 -17.48 -9.28
CA VAL A 391 -27.73 -17.85 -8.15
C VAL A 391 -28.08 -17.10 -6.87
N ASN A 392 -27.72 -17.69 -5.74
CA ASN A 392 -27.52 -17.00 -4.48
C ASN A 392 -26.02 -16.77 -4.27
N ILE A 393 -25.63 -15.57 -3.85
CA ILE A 393 -24.23 -15.22 -3.66
C ILE A 393 -24.01 -14.89 -2.18
N ALA A 394 -23.19 -15.66 -1.50
CA ALA A 394 -22.73 -15.35 -0.16
C ALA A 394 -21.57 -14.37 -0.25
N VAL A 395 -21.70 -13.24 0.42
CA VAL A 395 -20.70 -12.16 0.42
C VAL A 395 -20.35 -11.72 1.84
N ALA A 396 -19.14 -11.25 2.00
CA ALA A 396 -18.73 -10.49 3.18
C ALA A 396 -18.53 -9.02 2.81
N PHE A 397 -19.03 -8.13 3.64
CA PHE A 397 -18.82 -6.70 3.49
C PHE A 397 -17.42 -6.31 3.95
N ALA A 398 -16.71 -5.58 3.13
CA ALA A 398 -15.39 -5.03 3.44
C ALA A 398 -15.39 -3.51 3.27
N PRO A 399 -15.76 -2.76 4.31
CA PRO A 399 -15.66 -1.30 4.30
C PRO A 399 -14.21 -0.85 4.14
N TYR A 400 -14.01 0.22 3.40
CA TYR A 400 -12.69 0.80 3.17
C TYR A 400 -12.76 2.31 2.99
N HIS A 401 -11.66 2.97 3.33
CA HIS A 401 -11.36 4.34 2.96
C HIS A 401 -9.89 4.42 2.59
N MET A 402 -9.65 4.73 1.33
CA MET A 402 -8.33 5.03 0.79
C MET A 402 -8.42 6.33 0.00
N ARG A 403 -8.37 6.27 -1.33
CA ARG A 403 -8.64 7.42 -2.20
C ARG A 403 -10.13 7.77 -2.23
N ASP A 404 -10.97 6.72 -2.26
CA ASP A 404 -12.43 6.81 -2.17
C ASP A 404 -12.91 5.96 -1.00
N ALA A 405 -14.08 6.28 -0.45
CA ALA A 405 -14.72 5.48 0.57
C ALA A 405 -15.76 4.56 -0.03
N GLY A 406 -15.95 3.38 0.57
CA GLY A 406 -16.95 2.44 0.10
C GLY A 406 -16.99 1.13 0.86
N VAL A 407 -17.81 0.21 0.35
CA VAL A 407 -17.88 -1.17 0.83
C VAL A 407 -17.67 -2.11 -0.34
N SER A 408 -16.68 -2.97 -0.26
CA SER A 408 -16.42 -4.00 -1.26
C SER A 408 -17.16 -5.28 -0.90
N LEU A 409 -17.82 -5.90 -1.88
CA LEU A 409 -18.50 -7.18 -1.75
C LEU A 409 -17.46 -8.30 -2.00
N ARG A 410 -16.98 -8.93 -0.94
CA ARG A 410 -16.06 -10.07 -1.05
C ARG A 410 -16.84 -11.35 -1.28
N LEU A 411 -16.56 -12.02 -2.39
CA LEU A 411 -17.16 -13.29 -2.73
C LEU A 411 -16.72 -14.40 -1.77
N ARG A 412 -17.65 -15.14 -1.21
CA ARG A 412 -17.39 -16.31 -0.38
C ARG A 412 -17.77 -17.62 -1.07
N SER A 413 -19.01 -17.72 -1.48
CA SER A 413 -19.54 -18.91 -2.17
C SER A 413 -20.72 -18.54 -3.04
N VAL A 414 -21.07 -19.46 -3.93
CA VAL A 414 -22.21 -19.33 -4.84
C VAL A 414 -23.06 -20.59 -4.75
N GLN A 415 -24.38 -20.40 -4.61
CA GLN A 415 -25.35 -21.48 -4.72
C GLN A 415 -26.11 -21.32 -6.04
N VAL A 416 -26.05 -22.32 -6.87
CA VAL A 416 -26.75 -22.35 -8.16
C VAL A 416 -28.19 -22.80 -7.94
N ILE A 417 -29.15 -21.93 -8.24
CA ILE A 417 -30.59 -22.18 -8.08
C ILE A 417 -31.15 -22.70 -9.39
N ASN A 418 -30.81 -22.04 -10.50
CA ASN A 418 -31.16 -22.49 -11.84
C ASN A 418 -29.94 -22.37 -12.74
N TYR A 419 -29.52 -23.47 -13.34
CA TYR A 419 -28.36 -23.50 -14.22
C TYR A 419 -28.79 -23.30 -15.66
N GLU A 420 -28.25 -22.26 -16.31
CA GLU A 420 -28.45 -22.02 -17.75
C GLU A 420 -27.18 -22.51 -18.47
N PRO A 421 -27.24 -23.66 -19.18
CA PRO A 421 -26.08 -24.19 -19.86
C PRO A 421 -25.56 -23.23 -20.95
N GLU A 422 -24.28 -23.28 -21.22
CA GLU A 422 -23.67 -22.53 -22.33
C GLU A 422 -24.35 -22.97 -23.63
N LYS A 423 -24.92 -22.04 -24.37
CA LYS A 423 -25.52 -22.36 -25.68
C LYS A 423 -24.37 -22.75 -26.60
N GLU A 424 -24.31 -24.05 -26.93
CA GLU A 424 -23.40 -24.51 -27.96
C GLU A 424 -23.70 -23.73 -29.24
N ALA A 425 -22.68 -23.06 -29.77
CA ALA A 425 -22.81 -22.45 -31.09
C ALA A 425 -23.15 -23.59 -32.07
N ALA A 426 -24.30 -23.50 -32.72
CA ALA A 426 -24.68 -24.48 -33.73
C ALA A 426 -23.54 -24.62 -34.73
N SER A 427 -23.08 -25.86 -34.96
CA SER A 427 -22.02 -26.14 -35.92
C SER A 427 -22.37 -25.48 -37.27
N PRO A 428 -21.50 -24.65 -37.84
CA PRO A 428 -21.72 -24.10 -39.16
C PRO A 428 -21.61 -25.18 -40.26
N PHE A 429 -21.24 -26.40 -39.85
CA PHE A 429 -21.06 -27.52 -40.76
C PHE A 429 -22.23 -28.46 -40.70
N GLY A 430 -22.69 -28.92 -41.85
CA GLY A 430 -23.70 -29.99 -41.95
C GLY A 430 -23.15 -31.38 -41.54
N VAL A 431 -24.01 -32.32 -41.23
CA VAL A 431 -23.63 -33.70 -40.92
C VAL A 431 -23.00 -34.33 -42.18
N VAL A 432 -21.77 -34.86 -42.07
CA VAL A 432 -21.12 -35.64 -43.10
C VAL A 432 -21.33 -37.12 -42.74
N ALA A 433 -22.07 -37.86 -43.56
CA ALA A 433 -22.19 -39.30 -43.41
C ALA A 433 -20.79 -39.93 -43.57
N ASP A 434 -20.44 -40.87 -42.71
CA ASP A 434 -19.14 -41.55 -42.66
C ASP A 434 -17.93 -40.68 -42.17
N GLY A 435 -18.18 -39.51 -41.51
CA GLY A 435 -17.16 -38.70 -40.88
C GLY A 435 -16.75 -39.19 -39.49
N TYR A 436 -15.62 -38.68 -38.99
CA TYR A 436 -15.16 -38.94 -37.61
C TYR A 436 -16.19 -38.44 -36.57
N VAL A 437 -16.58 -39.33 -35.67
CA VAL A 437 -17.43 -39.00 -34.51
C VAL A 437 -16.62 -39.19 -33.25
N HIS A 438 -16.51 -38.10 -32.45
CA HIS A 438 -15.86 -38.16 -31.14
C HIS A 438 -16.83 -38.81 -30.14
N THR A 439 -16.45 -39.97 -29.60
CA THR A 439 -17.19 -40.63 -28.50
C THR A 439 -16.50 -40.25 -27.19
N THR A 440 -17.29 -39.80 -26.20
CA THR A 440 -16.79 -39.50 -24.84
C THR A 440 -16.41 -40.80 -24.12
N ASP A 441 -15.45 -40.77 -23.20
CA ASP A 441 -14.98 -41.95 -22.45
C ASP A 441 -16.08 -42.67 -21.68
N ALA A 442 -17.17 -41.97 -21.32
CA ALA A 442 -18.36 -42.57 -20.68
C ALA A 442 -19.14 -43.57 -21.57
N GLU A 443 -19.10 -43.43 -22.88
CA GLU A 443 -19.77 -44.36 -23.84
C GLU A 443 -18.87 -45.57 -24.16
N ARG A 444 -17.58 -45.48 -23.89
CA ARG A 444 -16.62 -46.59 -24.07
C ARG A 444 -16.75 -47.70 -23.03
N ASP A 445 -17.22 -47.34 -21.79
CA ASP A 445 -17.25 -48.26 -20.66
C ASP A 445 -18.61 -48.91 -20.41
N GLY A 446 -19.60 -48.69 -21.26
CA GLY A 446 -20.89 -49.39 -21.26
C GLY A 446 -21.80 -49.12 -20.05
N PHE A 447 -21.62 -48.00 -19.34
CA PHE A 447 -22.50 -47.61 -18.24
C PHE A 447 -23.72 -46.83 -18.75
N THR A 448 -24.90 -47.43 -18.60
CA THR A 448 -26.20 -46.78 -18.77
C THR A 448 -26.60 -46.09 -17.46
N ILE A 449 -26.80 -44.75 -17.51
CA ILE A 449 -27.31 -43.99 -16.36
C ILE A 449 -28.86 -44.08 -16.40
N ASP A 450 -29.45 -44.78 -15.43
CA ASP A 450 -30.89 -44.79 -15.21
C ASP A 450 -31.37 -43.41 -14.74
N LYS A 451 -32.34 -42.84 -15.43
CA LYS A 451 -33.02 -41.60 -15.07
C LYS A 451 -33.76 -41.77 -13.74
N ALA A 452 -33.25 -41.11 -12.69
CA ALA A 452 -33.92 -41.06 -11.39
C ALA A 452 -35.23 -40.26 -11.46
N GLN A 453 -36.25 -40.83 -10.86
CA GLN A 453 -37.61 -40.30 -10.77
C GLN A 453 -37.65 -39.03 -9.91
N THR A 454 -38.40 -38.04 -10.38
CA THR A 454 -38.79 -36.83 -9.67
C THR A 454 -39.64 -37.13 -8.45
N SER A 455 -39.22 -36.74 -7.26
CA SER A 455 -40.05 -36.66 -6.06
C SER A 455 -40.37 -35.21 -5.70
N GLU A 456 -41.61 -34.93 -5.37
CA GLU A 456 -42.16 -33.60 -5.06
C GLU A 456 -41.48 -32.91 -3.84
N PRO A 457 -41.43 -31.56 -3.79
CA PRO A 457 -40.74 -30.85 -2.76
C PRO A 457 -41.54 -30.74 -1.46
N ALA A 458 -40.87 -31.02 -0.35
CA ALA A 458 -41.39 -30.82 1.00
C ALA A 458 -41.49 -29.31 1.36
N LYS A 459 -42.65 -28.91 1.91
CA LYS A 459 -42.93 -27.57 2.40
C LYS A 459 -42.07 -27.24 3.62
N ILE A 460 -41.26 -26.20 3.51
CA ILE A 460 -40.48 -25.62 4.64
C ILE A 460 -41.27 -24.46 5.24
N THR A 461 -41.58 -24.57 6.54
CA THR A 461 -42.23 -23.53 7.35
C THR A 461 -41.21 -22.45 7.76
N PRO A 462 -41.52 -21.15 7.63
CA PRO A 462 -40.54 -20.09 7.99
C PRO A 462 -40.43 -19.92 9.49
N LEU A 463 -39.18 -19.83 9.99
CA LEU A 463 -38.83 -19.46 11.35
C LEU A 463 -39.07 -17.96 11.56
N LYS A 464 -39.83 -17.62 12.62
CA LYS A 464 -40.11 -16.26 13.05
C LYS A 464 -38.83 -15.61 13.64
N VAL A 465 -38.40 -14.54 13.01
CA VAL A 465 -37.38 -13.65 13.57
C VAL A 465 -38.07 -12.60 14.45
N THR A 466 -37.68 -12.56 15.72
CA THR A 466 -38.12 -11.54 16.68
C THR A 466 -37.36 -10.25 16.49
N LYS A 467 -38.08 -9.13 16.32
CA LYS A 467 -37.54 -7.77 16.18
C LYS A 467 -36.95 -7.27 17.50
N PRO A 468 -35.76 -6.62 17.51
CA PRO A 468 -35.32 -5.81 18.63
C PRO A 468 -36.00 -4.43 18.61
N LYS A 469 -36.25 -3.92 19.78
CA LYS A 469 -36.92 -2.63 20.06
C LYS A 469 -36.09 -1.43 19.58
N ALA A 470 -36.81 -0.43 19.05
CA ALA A 470 -36.31 0.87 18.63
C ALA A 470 -35.59 1.62 19.77
N LYS A 471 -34.42 2.20 19.43
CA LYS A 471 -33.77 3.26 20.20
C LYS A 471 -33.57 4.50 19.36
N ALA A 472 -34.01 5.62 19.93
CA ALA A 472 -33.71 7.04 19.73
C ALA A 472 -33.13 7.52 18.36
N LYS A 473 -33.78 8.54 17.82
CA LYS A 473 -33.36 9.39 16.69
C LYS A 473 -31.91 9.84 16.86
N LYS A 474 -31.06 9.46 15.91
CA LYS A 474 -29.77 10.11 15.60
C LYS A 474 -29.99 11.00 14.38
N GLU A 475 -29.30 12.14 14.36
CA GLU A 475 -29.21 13.04 13.20
C GLU A 475 -28.84 12.27 11.92
N SER A 476 -29.51 12.59 10.80
CA SER A 476 -29.23 11.95 9.51
C SER A 476 -27.83 12.34 9.06
N ASP A 477 -27.02 11.36 8.65
CA ASP A 477 -25.64 11.55 8.19
C ASP A 477 -25.53 11.67 6.67
N GLY A 478 -26.62 11.95 5.96
CA GLY A 478 -26.69 12.08 4.50
C GLY A 478 -26.80 10.76 3.73
N MET A 479 -26.57 9.61 4.39
CA MET A 479 -26.76 8.28 3.78
C MET A 479 -28.24 7.89 3.71
N ASP A 480 -29.02 8.33 4.69
CA ASP A 480 -30.46 8.07 4.73
C ASP A 480 -31.17 8.81 3.58
N ASP A 481 -30.69 10.00 3.18
CA ASP A 481 -31.21 10.75 2.02
C ASP A 481 -31.02 9.99 0.70
N ILE A 482 -29.91 9.26 0.53
CA ILE A 482 -29.68 8.39 -0.64
C ILE A 482 -30.65 7.20 -0.66
N LEU A 483 -30.96 6.65 0.53
CA LEU A 483 -31.90 5.53 0.67
C LEU A 483 -33.36 5.96 0.51
N GLU A 484 -33.72 7.21 0.91
CA GLU A 484 -35.05 7.76 0.77
C GLU A 484 -35.37 8.19 -0.67
N ASN A 485 -34.37 8.71 -1.38
CA ASN A 485 -34.48 9.19 -2.79
C ASN A 485 -34.04 8.11 -3.81
N TRP A 486 -34.28 6.85 -3.50
CA TRP A 486 -33.95 5.72 -4.36
C TRP A 486 -34.95 5.59 -5.51
N GLU A 487 -34.73 6.30 -6.64
CA GLU A 487 -35.46 6.13 -7.91
C GLU A 487 -34.51 5.92 -9.11
#